data_69e7494773a94582c9a729ae73cd2e04
#
_entry.id   69e7494773a94582c9a729ae73cd2e04
#
_cell.length_a   1.000
_cell.length_b   1.000
_cell.length_c   1.000
_cell.angle_alpha   90.00
_cell.angle_beta   90.00
_cell.angle_gamma   90.00
#
_symmetry.space_group_name_H-M   'P 1'
#
loop_
_entity.id
_entity.type
_entity.pdbx_description
1 polymer ?
#
loop_
_entity_poly.entity_id
_entity_poly.type
_entity_poly.pdbx_seq_one_letter_code
_entity_poly.pdbx_strand_id
1 'polypeptide(L)' 'MQIGDIVKVLAPFNETYSDTYSITDIVITGDNQTVYILGELGAFSEIYLEIV' A
#
# COMPACT_ATOMS: atom_id res chain seq x y z
N MET A 1 -2.80 9.36 -2.17
CA MET A 1 -1.64 8.52 -2.55
C MET A 1 -1.61 8.35 -4.05
N GLN A 2 -0.43 8.37 -4.62
CA GLN A 2 -0.21 8.28 -6.07
C GLN A 2 0.90 7.29 -6.37
N ILE A 3 0.96 6.82 -7.60
CA ILE A 3 2.08 6.00 -8.07
C ILE A 3 3.38 6.78 -7.88
N GLY A 4 4.36 6.14 -7.27
CA GLY A 4 5.65 6.74 -6.94
C GLY A 4 5.76 7.24 -5.51
N ASP A 5 4.66 7.36 -4.78
CA ASP A 5 4.71 7.74 -3.38
C ASP A 5 5.38 6.63 -2.55
N ILE A 6 6.11 7.05 -1.52
CA ILE A 6 6.72 6.13 -0.57
C ILE A 6 5.81 6.01 0.64
N VAL A 7 5.50 4.78 1.01
CA VAL A 7 4.59 4.49 2.10
C VAL A 7 5.19 3.49 3.09
N LYS A 8 4.67 3.49 4.30
CA LYS A 8 4.96 2.44 5.29
C LYS A 8 3.69 1.68 5.59
N VAL A 9 3.85 0.42 5.99
CA VAL A 9 2.72 -0.45 6.33
C VAL A 9 2.38 -0.29 7.79
N LEU A 10 1.09 -0.16 8.09
CA LEU A 10 0.60 0.04 9.45
C LEU A 10 0.21 -1.29 10.11
N ALA A 11 -0.03 -1.26 11.43
CA ALA A 11 -0.49 -2.43 12.15
C ALA A 11 -1.77 -3.01 11.53
N PRO A 12 -1.97 -4.33 11.55
CA PRO A 12 -1.16 -5.33 12.24
C PRO A 12 0.01 -5.89 11.41
N PHE A 13 0.22 -5.37 10.19
CA PHE A 13 1.19 -5.95 9.25
C PHE A 13 2.58 -5.33 9.33
N ASN A 14 2.75 -4.31 10.15
CA ASN A 14 3.99 -3.54 10.21
C ASN A 14 5.18 -4.34 10.77
N GLU A 15 4.94 -5.44 11.46
CA GLU A 15 6.04 -6.30 11.93
C GLU A 15 6.61 -7.15 10.80
N THR A 16 5.74 -7.60 9.90
CA THR A 16 6.15 -8.40 8.73
C THR A 16 6.75 -7.51 7.65
N TYR A 17 6.14 -6.36 7.43
CA TYR A 17 6.55 -5.41 6.39
C TYR A 17 7.03 -4.13 7.06
N SER A 18 8.25 -4.17 7.60
CA SER A 18 8.78 -3.11 8.45
C SER A 18 9.56 -2.03 7.70
N ASP A 19 9.66 -2.14 6.39
CA ASP A 19 10.38 -1.19 5.55
C ASP A 19 9.41 -0.18 4.91
N THR A 20 9.94 0.71 4.09
CA THR A 20 9.14 1.60 3.25
C THR A 20 9.10 1.04 1.83
N TYR A 21 8.03 1.34 1.11
CA TYR A 21 7.79 0.78 -0.22
C TYR A 21 7.23 1.83 -1.14
N SER A 22 7.53 1.71 -2.44
CA SER A 22 6.95 2.58 -3.47
C SER A 22 5.63 2.00 -3.98
N ILE A 23 4.66 2.85 -4.17
CA ILE A 23 3.43 2.48 -4.86
C ILE A 23 3.74 2.33 -6.35
N THR A 24 3.54 1.14 -6.88
CA THR A 24 3.80 0.85 -8.29
C THR A 24 2.56 0.83 -9.15
N ASP A 25 1.38 0.65 -8.54
CA ASP A 25 0.12 0.70 -9.27
C ASP A 25 -1.02 0.98 -8.29
N ILE A 26 -2.17 1.35 -8.81
CA ILE A 26 -3.38 1.64 -8.03
C ILE A 26 -4.54 0.94 -8.72
N VAL A 27 -5.30 0.17 -7.94
CA VAL A 27 -6.44 -0.59 -8.46
C VAL A 27 -7.69 -0.19 -7.68
N ILE A 28 -8.77 0.06 -8.40
CA ILE A 28 -10.08 0.28 -7.79
C ILE A 28 -10.89 -0.99 -8.00
N THR A 29 -11.33 -1.61 -6.90
CA THR A 29 -12.09 -2.85 -6.95
C THR A 29 -13.55 -2.58 -7.32
N GLY A 30 -14.30 -3.67 -7.57
CA GLY A 30 -15.70 -3.54 -8.00
C GLY A 30 -16.64 -2.92 -6.97
N ASP A 31 -16.23 -2.86 -5.70
CA ASP A 31 -16.99 -2.24 -4.61
C ASP A 31 -16.43 -0.85 -4.22
N ASN A 32 -15.72 -0.21 -5.13
CA ASN A 32 -15.11 1.11 -4.96
C ASN A 32 -14.05 1.18 -3.85
N GLN A 33 -13.41 0.07 -3.54
CA GLN A 33 -12.27 0.07 -2.64
C GLN A 33 -11.01 0.39 -3.43
N THR A 34 -10.16 1.25 -2.88
CA THR A 34 -8.86 1.54 -3.49
C THR A 34 -7.79 0.65 -2.88
N VAL A 35 -7.04 0.00 -3.74
CA VAL A 35 -5.96 -0.91 -3.34
C VAL A 35 -4.68 -0.44 -4.02
N TYR A 36 -3.61 -0.40 -3.26
CA TYR A 36 -2.30 0.05 -3.76
C TYR A 36 -1.37 -1.14 -3.89
N ILE A 37 -0.71 -1.23 -5.05
CA ILE A 37 0.26 -2.28 -5.33
C ILE A 37 1.64 -1.80 -4.91
N LEU A 38 2.30 -2.56 -4.06
CA LEU A 38 3.64 -2.23 -3.56
C LEU A 38 4.67 -3.19 -4.17
N GLY A 39 4.78 -3.15 -5.51
CA GLY A 39 5.72 -4.01 -6.23
C GLY A 39 5.44 -5.48 -5.98
N GLU A 40 6.47 -6.23 -5.61
CA GLU A 40 6.37 -7.67 -5.40
C GLU A 40 5.60 -8.07 -4.14
N LEU A 41 5.40 -7.14 -3.21
CA LEU A 41 4.65 -7.44 -2.00
C LEU A 41 3.17 -7.71 -2.26
N GLY A 42 2.63 -7.14 -3.33
CA GLY A 42 1.24 -7.31 -3.69
C GLY A 42 0.38 -6.12 -3.29
N ALA A 43 -0.90 -6.36 -3.05
CA ALA A 43 -1.91 -5.34 -2.89
C ALA A 43 -2.22 -5.06 -1.41
N PHE A 44 -2.33 -3.78 -1.05
CA PHE A 44 -2.67 -3.35 0.30
C PHE A 44 -3.78 -2.31 0.23
N SER A 45 -4.75 -2.42 1.13
CA SER A 45 -5.77 -1.39 1.29
C SER A 45 -5.12 -0.12 1.87
N GLU A 46 -5.66 1.03 1.48
CA GLU A 46 -5.14 2.31 1.96
C GLU A 46 -5.20 2.46 3.49
N ILE A 47 -6.12 1.74 4.16
CA ILE A 47 -6.22 1.80 5.62
C ILE A 47 -4.99 1.23 6.33
N TYR A 48 -4.17 0.46 5.63
CA TYR A 48 -2.94 -0.13 6.17
C TYR A 48 -1.68 0.60 5.72
N LEU A 49 -1.83 1.73 5.06
CA LEU A 49 -0.69 2.47 4.50
C LEU A 49 -0.68 3.91 4.99
N GLU A 50 0.51 4.47 5.13
CA GLU A 50 0.71 5.86 5.49
C GLU A 50 1.87 6.40 4.67
N ILE A 51 1.70 7.59 4.10
CA ILE A 51 2.78 8.25 3.36
C ILE A 51 3.89 8.65 4.34
N VAL A 52 5.10 8.31 3.97
CA VAL A 52 6.30 8.63 4.75
C VAL A 52 6.67 10.10 4.63
#